data_ca7206592dba3de30dcfef00ffee0d51
#
_entry.id   ca7206592dba3de30dcfef00ffee0d51
#
_cell.length_a   1.000
_cell.length_b   1.000
_cell.length_c   1.000
_cell.angle_alpha   90.00
_cell.angle_beta   90.00
_cell.angle_gamma   90.00
#
_symmetry.space_group_name_H-M   'P 1'
#
loop_
_entity.id
_entity.type
_entity.pdbx_description
1 polymer ?
#
loop_
_entity_poly.entity_id
_entity_poly.type
_entity_poly.pdbx_seq_one_letter_code
_entity_poly.pdbx_strand_id
1 'polypeptide(L)'
;MKRIYALLLGLALVAVTPGLATADPSTRPAGHQQAVDLVISRALAQRGVPYTYGGGNSAGPSQRPALVPLPLPSAVVPDSATTGLSLAPTLSAAPTMSVPGLSAPAPDPSANVVGFDASGLIVYAYAGAGLKLPRSSGEQYKVGWKVTPDQALPGDLIFYGPDGTQSVAMFLGNGQMLEATDPVVKVSPVRTNGMAPYLSRIIS
;
A
#
# COMPACT_ATOMS: atom_id res chain seq x y z
N MET A 1 21.69 -86.88 8.43
CA MET A 1 22.26 -85.67 9.02
C MET A 1 21.55 -84.46 8.29
N LYS A 2 20.52 -83.89 8.92
CA LYS A 2 19.73 -82.74 8.35
C LYS A 2 20.08 -81.51 9.18
N ARG A 3 20.75 -80.55 8.57
CA ARG A 3 21.05 -79.22 9.20
C ARG A 3 19.92 -78.30 8.96
N ILE A 4 19.23 -77.86 10.03
CA ILE A 4 18.17 -76.86 10.01
C ILE A 4 18.84 -75.53 10.27
N TYR A 5 18.80 -74.60 9.30
CA TYR A 5 19.21 -73.22 9.47
C TYR A 5 17.98 -72.38 9.89
N ALA A 6 17.99 -71.96 11.14
CA ALA A 6 16.99 -70.98 11.63
C ALA A 6 17.41 -69.60 11.19
N LEU A 7 16.60 -68.97 10.38
CA LEU A 7 16.75 -67.59 9.91
C LEU A 7 16.09 -66.69 10.95
N LEU A 8 16.88 -65.96 11.73
CA LEU A 8 16.38 -64.90 12.62
C LEU A 8 16.17 -63.63 11.84
N LEU A 9 14.92 -63.32 11.60
CA LEU A 9 14.50 -62.06 11.01
C LEU A 9 14.48 -60.96 12.08
N GLY A 10 15.53 -60.13 12.14
CA GLY A 10 15.59 -58.98 13.03
C GLY A 10 14.73 -57.86 12.53
N LEU A 11 13.60 -57.61 13.16
CA LEU A 11 12.74 -56.43 12.91
C LEU A 11 13.37 -55.19 13.56
N ALA A 12 14.07 -54.39 12.78
CA ALA A 12 14.56 -53.10 13.24
C ALA A 12 13.39 -52.08 13.28
N LEU A 13 12.90 -51.79 14.48
CA LEU A 13 11.92 -50.75 14.73
C LEU A 13 12.60 -49.38 14.63
N VAL A 14 12.52 -48.71 13.50
CA VAL A 14 12.97 -47.31 13.36
C VAL A 14 11.94 -46.42 14.06
N ALA A 15 12.26 -46.01 15.29
CA ALA A 15 11.50 -44.98 15.99
C ALA A 15 11.76 -43.63 15.29
N VAL A 16 10.84 -43.20 14.43
CA VAL A 16 10.79 -41.82 13.91
C VAL A 16 10.33 -40.93 15.05
N THR A 17 11.27 -40.31 15.75
CA THR A 17 10.97 -39.22 16.67
C THR A 17 10.51 -38.04 15.83
N PRO A 18 9.28 -37.47 16.03
CA PRO A 18 8.94 -36.19 15.42
C PRO A 18 9.89 -35.16 16.02
N GLY A 19 10.87 -34.73 15.22
CA GLY A 19 11.71 -33.59 15.55
C GLY A 19 10.80 -32.40 15.83
N LEU A 20 10.91 -31.84 17.03
CA LEU A 20 10.37 -30.53 17.32
C LEU A 20 11.08 -29.56 16.33
N ALA A 21 10.40 -29.18 15.26
CA ALA A 21 10.87 -28.13 14.39
C ALA A 21 10.92 -26.84 15.24
N THR A 22 12.12 -26.53 15.72
CA THR A 22 12.41 -25.19 16.23
C THR A 22 12.16 -24.24 15.07
N ALA A 23 11.06 -23.49 15.13
CA ALA A 23 10.79 -22.44 14.15
C ALA A 23 11.96 -21.47 14.19
N ASP A 24 12.72 -21.40 13.11
CA ASP A 24 13.74 -20.39 12.92
C ASP A 24 13.02 -19.04 12.91
N PRO A 25 13.34 -18.10 13.81
CA PRO A 25 12.68 -16.78 13.84
C PRO A 25 12.89 -15.97 12.56
N SER A 26 13.79 -16.41 11.69
CA SER A 26 14.03 -15.83 10.36
C SER A 26 13.12 -16.40 9.25
N THR A 27 12.27 -17.38 9.53
CA THR A 27 11.39 -18.00 8.54
C THR A 27 9.91 -17.83 8.92
N ARG A 28 9.09 -17.50 7.92
CA ARG A 28 7.64 -17.45 8.10
C ARG A 28 7.02 -18.85 8.07
N PRO A 29 5.89 -19.09 8.78
CA PRO A 29 5.08 -20.29 8.58
C PRO A 29 4.67 -20.47 7.12
N ALA A 30 4.58 -21.73 6.63
CA ALA A 30 4.33 -22.01 5.21
C ALA A 30 3.06 -21.34 4.65
N GLY A 31 1.97 -21.27 5.44
CA GLY A 31 0.74 -20.60 5.01
C GLY A 31 0.91 -19.08 4.86
N HIS A 32 1.71 -18.47 5.71
CA HIS A 32 2.02 -17.04 5.61
C HIS A 32 2.97 -16.75 4.43
N GLN A 33 3.89 -17.67 4.14
CA GLN A 33 4.77 -17.54 2.98
C GLN A 33 3.98 -17.50 1.67
N GLN A 34 2.98 -18.37 1.50
CA GLN A 34 2.11 -18.36 0.31
C GLN A 34 1.37 -17.01 0.15
N ALA A 35 0.89 -16.44 1.24
CA ALA A 35 0.23 -15.12 1.21
C ALA A 35 1.23 -14.01 0.81
N VAL A 36 2.46 -14.07 1.33
CA VAL A 36 3.53 -13.13 0.95
C VAL A 36 3.90 -13.27 -0.53
N ASP A 37 4.05 -14.49 -1.03
CA ASP A 37 4.37 -14.74 -2.44
C ASP A 37 3.27 -14.21 -3.37
N LEU A 38 2.00 -14.35 -2.97
CA LEU A 38 0.88 -13.76 -3.69
C LEU A 38 0.96 -12.22 -3.69
N VAL A 39 1.24 -11.60 -2.54
CA VAL A 39 1.37 -10.14 -2.42
C VAL A 39 2.51 -9.63 -3.31
N ILE A 40 3.69 -10.28 -3.22
CA ILE A 40 4.87 -9.89 -4.01
C ILE A 40 4.61 -10.08 -5.51
N SER A 41 4.06 -11.22 -5.94
CA SER A 41 3.79 -11.48 -7.35
C SER A 41 2.79 -10.50 -7.94
N ARG A 42 1.73 -10.16 -7.17
CA ARG A 42 0.72 -9.18 -7.56
C ARG A 42 1.33 -7.77 -7.70
N ALA A 43 2.21 -7.38 -6.79
CA ALA A 43 2.91 -6.11 -6.84
C ALA A 43 3.89 -6.05 -8.01
N LEU A 44 4.69 -7.09 -8.23
CA LEU A 44 5.65 -7.19 -9.32
C LEU A 44 4.99 -7.16 -10.71
N ALA A 45 3.76 -7.65 -10.84
CA ALA A 45 2.98 -7.58 -12.08
C ALA A 45 2.64 -6.13 -12.47
N GLN A 46 2.79 -5.16 -11.56
CA GLN A 46 2.54 -3.73 -11.83
C GLN A 46 3.77 -2.96 -12.29
N ARG A 47 4.92 -3.61 -12.51
CA ARG A 47 6.11 -2.94 -13.03
C ARG A 47 5.82 -2.27 -14.37
N GLY A 48 6.30 -1.03 -14.52
CA GLY A 48 6.06 -0.22 -15.72
C GLY A 48 4.73 0.57 -15.69
N VAL A 49 3.85 0.32 -14.73
CA VAL A 49 2.65 1.15 -14.54
C VAL A 49 3.06 2.55 -14.11
N PRO A 50 2.49 3.62 -14.69
CA PRO A 50 2.85 5.00 -14.35
C PRO A 50 2.72 5.32 -12.87
N TYR A 51 3.62 6.18 -12.40
CA TYR A 51 3.43 6.83 -11.11
C TYR A 51 2.35 7.91 -11.21
N THR A 52 1.41 7.92 -10.27
CA THR A 52 0.38 8.95 -10.16
C THR A 52 0.15 9.27 -8.70
N TYR A 53 0.47 10.49 -8.30
CA TYR A 53 0.27 10.93 -6.90
C TYR A 53 -1.21 10.79 -6.50
N GLY A 54 -1.49 10.09 -5.41
CA GLY A 54 -2.86 9.78 -4.97
C GLY A 54 -3.52 8.64 -5.73
N GLY A 55 -2.86 8.05 -6.75
CA GLY A 55 -3.37 6.95 -7.55
C GLY A 55 -3.26 5.59 -6.87
N GLY A 56 -4.09 4.67 -7.30
CA GLY A 56 -4.11 3.28 -6.83
C GLY A 56 -4.99 3.04 -5.60
N ASN A 57 -5.69 1.92 -5.65
CA ASN A 57 -6.54 1.40 -4.58
C ASN A 57 -6.55 -0.13 -4.59
N SER A 58 -7.38 -0.78 -3.78
CA SER A 58 -7.47 -2.24 -3.71
C SER A 58 -7.86 -2.93 -5.04
N ALA A 59 -8.50 -2.22 -5.95
CA ALA A 59 -8.92 -2.75 -7.25
C ALA A 59 -7.81 -2.65 -8.31
N GLY A 60 -6.93 -1.64 -8.21
CA GLY A 60 -5.84 -1.46 -9.18
C GLY A 60 -5.32 -0.03 -9.29
N PRO A 61 -4.59 0.26 -10.38
CA PRO A 61 -4.16 1.62 -10.67
C PRO A 61 -5.37 2.53 -10.90
N SER A 62 -5.29 3.77 -10.47
CA SER A 62 -6.36 4.75 -10.62
C SER A 62 -5.82 6.14 -10.88
N GLN A 63 -6.68 7.04 -11.34
CA GLN A 63 -6.38 8.45 -11.39
C GLN A 63 -6.32 9.04 -9.98
N ARG A 64 -5.69 10.21 -9.85
CA ARG A 64 -5.81 11.02 -8.64
C ARG A 64 -7.28 11.30 -8.35
N PRO A 65 -7.77 11.11 -7.11
CA PRO A 65 -9.09 11.58 -6.75
C PRO A 65 -9.21 13.07 -7.04
N ALA A 66 -10.28 13.46 -7.74
CA ALA A 66 -10.55 14.87 -7.96
C ALA A 66 -10.65 15.60 -6.62
N LEU A 67 -9.97 16.73 -6.50
CA LEU A 67 -10.18 17.61 -5.35
C LEU A 67 -11.61 18.12 -5.48
N VAL A 68 -12.53 17.60 -4.65
CA VAL A 68 -13.86 18.19 -4.53
C VAL A 68 -13.65 19.52 -3.83
N PRO A 69 -13.97 20.67 -4.48
CA PRO A 69 -13.91 21.94 -3.80
C PRO A 69 -14.80 21.84 -2.56
N LEU A 70 -14.27 22.15 -1.39
CA LEU A 70 -15.10 22.27 -0.19
C LEU A 70 -16.16 23.35 -0.51
N PRO A 71 -17.45 23.08 -0.28
CA PRO A 71 -18.46 24.11 -0.39
C PRO A 71 -18.02 25.24 0.54
N LEU A 72 -17.81 26.42 -0.04
CA LEU A 72 -17.56 27.63 0.74
C LEU A 72 -18.70 27.73 1.76
N PRO A 73 -18.41 28.00 3.05
CA PRO A 73 -19.47 28.24 4.00
C PRO A 73 -20.32 29.39 3.44
N SER A 74 -21.60 29.09 3.16
CA SER A 74 -22.56 30.11 2.77
C SER A 74 -22.51 31.20 3.84
N ALA A 75 -22.08 32.37 3.47
CA ALA A 75 -22.12 33.51 4.35
C ALA A 75 -23.58 33.65 4.85
N VAL A 76 -23.77 33.40 6.12
CA VAL A 76 -25.03 33.65 6.79
C VAL A 76 -25.20 35.17 6.76
N VAL A 77 -26.01 35.65 5.81
CA VAL A 77 -26.46 37.05 5.81
C VAL A 77 -27.40 37.16 7.01
N PRO A 78 -27.11 38.04 7.98
CA PRO A 78 -28.05 38.28 9.06
C PRO A 78 -29.33 38.90 8.46
N ASP A 79 -30.44 38.24 8.73
CA ASP A 79 -31.78 38.64 8.36
C ASP A 79 -32.09 39.99 9.03
N SER A 80 -32.02 41.06 8.25
CA SER A 80 -32.57 42.34 8.65
C SER A 80 -33.96 42.45 8.05
N ALA A 81 -34.95 42.19 8.90
CA ALA A 81 -36.35 42.41 8.63
C ALA A 81 -36.60 43.82 8.09
N THR A 82 -37.20 43.92 6.92
CA THR A 82 -38.11 45.06 6.60
C THR A 82 -39.10 44.62 5.55
N THR A 83 -40.31 44.82 5.92
CA THR A 83 -41.63 44.74 5.33
C THR A 83 -41.76 45.13 3.84
N GLY A 84 -42.45 44.30 3.06
CA GLY A 84 -43.47 44.80 2.13
C GLY A 84 -43.12 44.82 0.64
N LEU A 85 -44.01 44.19 -0.10
CA LEU A 85 -44.44 44.36 -1.49
C LEU A 85 -43.89 43.36 -2.53
N SER A 86 -44.81 42.47 -2.83
CA SER A 86 -44.88 41.56 -3.98
C SER A 86 -44.68 42.28 -5.30
N LEU A 87 -43.82 41.73 -6.19
CA LEU A 87 -44.02 41.71 -7.64
C LEU A 87 -43.13 40.63 -8.27
N ALA A 88 -43.71 39.94 -9.21
CA ALA A 88 -43.26 38.69 -9.82
C ALA A 88 -41.95 38.76 -10.66
N PRO A 89 -41.40 37.60 -11.05
CA PRO A 89 -39.99 37.46 -11.36
C PRO A 89 -39.67 37.70 -12.84
N THR A 90 -38.70 38.51 -13.12
CA THR A 90 -37.94 38.45 -14.36
C THR A 90 -36.61 37.79 -14.09
N LEU A 91 -36.38 36.67 -14.77
CA LEU A 91 -35.10 35.99 -14.86
C LEU A 91 -34.05 36.98 -15.41
N SER A 92 -33.25 37.53 -14.54
CA SER A 92 -32.07 38.28 -14.93
C SER A 92 -30.85 37.54 -14.50
N ALA A 93 -30.01 37.19 -15.47
CA ALA A 93 -28.74 36.52 -15.30
C ALA A 93 -27.90 37.23 -14.24
N ALA A 94 -27.45 36.49 -13.24
CA ALA A 94 -26.49 36.98 -12.26
C ALA A 94 -25.19 37.38 -12.97
N PRO A 95 -24.65 38.58 -12.70
CA PRO A 95 -23.34 38.93 -13.22
C PRO A 95 -22.29 38.04 -12.55
N THR A 96 -21.60 37.23 -13.34
CA THR A 96 -20.37 36.60 -12.95
C THR A 96 -19.35 37.67 -12.63
N MET A 97 -19.11 37.91 -11.35
CA MET A 97 -18.00 38.74 -10.92
C MET A 97 -16.71 37.98 -11.20
N SER A 98 -16.11 38.25 -12.37
CA SER A 98 -14.74 37.87 -12.67
C SER A 98 -13.83 38.69 -11.78
N VAL A 99 -13.22 38.04 -10.79
CA VAL A 99 -12.14 38.64 -10.02
C VAL A 99 -10.89 38.62 -10.90
N PRO A 100 -10.35 39.80 -11.32
CA PRO A 100 -9.13 39.84 -12.13
C PRO A 100 -7.97 39.38 -11.27
N GLY A 101 -7.32 38.27 -11.66
CA GLY A 101 -6.08 37.77 -11.01
C GLY A 101 -6.11 36.34 -10.45
N LEU A 102 -7.25 35.67 -10.41
CA LEU A 102 -7.31 34.24 -10.12
C LEU A 102 -7.43 33.46 -11.44
N SER A 103 -6.32 33.34 -12.15
CA SER A 103 -6.22 32.31 -13.18
C SER A 103 -6.40 30.95 -12.50
N ALA A 104 -7.42 30.21 -12.93
CA ALA A 104 -7.56 28.81 -12.53
C ALA A 104 -6.21 28.12 -12.85
N PRO A 105 -5.64 27.36 -11.91
CA PRO A 105 -4.43 26.60 -12.19
C PRO A 105 -4.65 25.78 -13.45
N ALA A 106 -3.67 25.81 -14.37
CA ALA A 106 -3.73 25.03 -15.60
C ALA A 106 -4.00 23.56 -15.22
N PRO A 107 -4.85 22.85 -15.99
CA PRO A 107 -5.10 21.45 -15.73
C PRO A 107 -3.77 20.70 -15.68
N ASP A 108 -3.48 20.04 -14.54
CA ASP A 108 -2.30 19.21 -14.40
C ASP A 108 -2.42 18.03 -15.37
N PRO A 109 -1.58 17.93 -16.41
CA PRO A 109 -1.67 16.84 -17.38
C PRO A 109 -1.50 15.47 -16.73
N SER A 110 -0.87 15.41 -15.55
CA SER A 110 -0.71 14.16 -14.78
C SER A 110 -1.99 13.75 -14.03
N ALA A 111 -2.98 14.65 -13.89
CA ALA A 111 -4.22 14.36 -13.18
C ALA A 111 -5.06 13.25 -13.84
N ASN A 112 -4.91 13.03 -15.14
CA ASN A 112 -5.63 12.02 -15.91
C ASN A 112 -4.84 10.72 -16.07
N VAL A 113 -3.61 10.64 -15.58
CA VAL A 113 -2.80 9.42 -15.70
C VAL A 113 -3.30 8.39 -14.69
N VAL A 114 -3.66 7.20 -15.20
CA VAL A 114 -4.00 6.05 -14.38
C VAL A 114 -2.72 5.38 -13.92
N GLY A 115 -2.52 5.29 -12.60
CA GLY A 115 -1.28 4.76 -12.05
C GLY A 115 -1.37 4.45 -10.56
N PHE A 116 -0.21 4.28 -9.95
CA PHE A 116 -0.07 4.09 -8.51
C PHE A 116 0.79 5.20 -7.90
N ASP A 117 0.45 5.63 -6.69
CA ASP A 117 1.45 6.14 -5.77
C ASP A 117 2.03 5.01 -4.91
N ALA A 118 3.02 5.34 -4.10
CA ALA A 118 3.73 4.38 -3.26
C ALA A 118 2.79 3.56 -2.37
N SER A 119 1.93 4.21 -1.61
CA SER A 119 1.00 3.57 -0.68
C SER A 119 -0.17 2.87 -1.38
N GLY A 120 -0.64 3.39 -2.53
CA GLY A 120 -1.67 2.78 -3.35
C GLY A 120 -1.24 1.43 -3.93
N LEU A 121 0.02 1.30 -4.38
CA LEU A 121 0.60 0.04 -4.81
C LEU A 121 0.57 -1.01 -3.68
N ILE A 122 0.92 -0.60 -2.47
CA ILE A 122 0.90 -1.49 -1.29
C ILE A 122 -0.52 -1.92 -0.94
N VAL A 123 -1.49 -0.98 -0.93
CA VAL A 123 -2.91 -1.32 -0.73
C VAL A 123 -3.40 -2.34 -1.75
N TYR A 124 -3.06 -2.14 -3.03
CA TYR A 124 -3.41 -3.08 -4.10
C TYR A 124 -2.80 -4.45 -3.89
N ALA A 125 -1.51 -4.52 -3.59
CA ALA A 125 -0.79 -5.78 -3.44
C ALA A 125 -1.38 -6.64 -2.32
N TYR A 126 -1.54 -6.06 -1.13
CA TYR A 126 -2.04 -6.76 0.06
C TYR A 126 -3.52 -7.11 -0.03
N ALA A 127 -4.32 -6.34 -0.77
CA ALA A 127 -5.72 -6.69 -1.03
C ALA A 127 -5.88 -8.03 -1.73
N GLY A 128 -4.88 -8.47 -2.52
CA GLY A 128 -4.86 -9.80 -3.15
C GLY A 128 -4.82 -10.95 -2.14
N ALA A 129 -4.23 -10.74 -0.99
CA ALA A 129 -4.22 -11.70 0.14
C ALA A 129 -5.38 -11.46 1.13
N GLY A 130 -6.36 -10.65 0.78
CA GLY A 130 -7.52 -10.33 1.64
C GLY A 130 -7.21 -9.32 2.75
N LEU A 131 -6.04 -8.68 2.74
CA LEU A 131 -5.62 -7.74 3.77
C LEU A 131 -5.92 -6.30 3.37
N LYS A 132 -6.64 -5.60 4.23
CA LYS A 132 -7.00 -4.19 4.04
C LYS A 132 -6.00 -3.31 4.78
N LEU A 133 -5.21 -2.55 4.05
CA LEU A 133 -4.26 -1.59 4.61
C LEU A 133 -4.79 -0.15 4.52
N PRO A 134 -4.32 0.74 5.43
CA PRO A 134 -4.60 2.16 5.34
C PRO A 134 -4.09 2.76 4.02
N ARG A 135 -4.69 3.89 3.59
CA ARG A 135 -4.35 4.48 2.30
C ARG A 135 -3.02 5.24 2.31
N SER A 136 -2.65 5.89 3.40
CA SER A 136 -1.42 6.68 3.48
C SER A 136 -0.24 5.86 4.02
N SER A 137 0.98 6.18 3.55
CA SER A 137 2.20 5.51 4.01
C SER A 137 2.45 5.71 5.51
N GLY A 138 2.18 6.90 6.05
CA GLY A 138 2.33 7.17 7.48
C GLY A 138 1.38 6.34 8.35
N GLU A 139 0.16 6.04 7.88
CA GLU A 139 -0.74 5.13 8.58
C GLU A 139 -0.34 3.66 8.38
N GLN A 140 0.16 3.30 7.20
CA GLN A 140 0.73 1.97 6.95
C GLN A 140 1.94 1.71 7.85
N TYR A 141 2.74 2.74 8.14
CA TYR A 141 3.84 2.62 9.09
C TYR A 141 3.38 2.25 10.50
N LYS A 142 2.18 2.61 10.91
CA LYS A 142 1.63 2.33 12.25
C LYS A 142 1.08 0.93 12.41
N VAL A 143 0.86 0.19 11.31
CA VAL A 143 0.29 -1.16 11.36
C VAL A 143 1.36 -2.23 11.18
N GLY A 144 1.07 -3.45 11.64
CA GLY A 144 1.98 -4.60 11.59
C GLY A 144 3.06 -4.57 12.67
N TRP A 145 3.94 -5.56 12.61
CA TRP A 145 5.06 -5.71 13.55
C TRP A 145 6.26 -4.89 13.08
N LYS A 146 6.88 -4.17 14.00
CA LYS A 146 8.12 -3.45 13.70
C LYS A 146 9.28 -4.41 13.70
N VAL A 147 10.04 -4.41 12.60
CA VAL A 147 11.26 -5.20 12.44
C VAL A 147 12.43 -4.29 12.09
N THR A 148 13.60 -4.64 12.55
CA THR A 148 14.83 -3.92 12.20
C THR A 148 15.29 -4.32 10.79
N PRO A 149 16.06 -3.48 10.10
CA PRO A 149 16.51 -3.76 8.72
C PRO A 149 17.29 -5.08 8.56
N ASP A 150 18.02 -5.51 9.58
CA ASP A 150 18.74 -6.79 9.62
C ASP A 150 17.82 -8.02 9.71
N GLN A 151 16.60 -7.84 10.19
CA GLN A 151 15.57 -8.88 10.28
C GLN A 151 14.56 -8.83 9.13
N ALA A 152 14.81 -8.00 8.12
CA ALA A 152 13.89 -7.81 7.01
C ALA A 152 13.71 -9.08 6.19
N LEU A 153 12.47 -9.45 5.93
CA LEU A 153 12.07 -10.56 5.06
C LEU A 153 11.32 -10.03 3.83
N PRO A 154 11.35 -10.76 2.70
CA PRO A 154 10.55 -10.39 1.53
C PRO A 154 9.09 -10.13 1.89
N GLY A 155 8.51 -9.07 1.35
CA GLY A 155 7.17 -8.61 1.68
C GLY A 155 7.08 -7.64 2.86
N ASP A 156 8.14 -7.40 3.63
CA ASP A 156 8.14 -6.34 4.64
C ASP A 156 8.11 -4.95 3.97
N LEU A 157 7.52 -3.97 4.64
CA LEU A 157 7.37 -2.63 4.10
C LEU A 157 8.47 -1.72 4.63
N ILE A 158 9.20 -1.10 3.71
CA ILE A 158 10.22 -0.09 3.96
C ILE A 158 9.56 1.29 3.88
N PHE A 159 9.83 2.16 4.82
CA PHE A 159 9.25 3.49 4.87
C PHE A 159 10.30 4.58 4.79
N TYR A 160 9.90 5.75 4.28
CA TYR A 160 10.77 6.91 4.11
C TYR A 160 10.15 8.16 4.71
N GLY A 161 11.02 9.03 5.22
CA GLY A 161 10.65 10.27 5.90
C GLY A 161 10.23 10.07 7.37
N PRO A 162 9.98 11.17 8.09
CA PRO A 162 9.52 11.12 9.46
C PRO A 162 8.24 10.28 9.58
N ASP A 163 8.24 9.29 10.48
CA ASP A 163 7.09 8.39 10.71
C ASP A 163 6.54 7.74 9.42
N GLY A 164 7.40 7.54 8.42
CA GLY A 164 7.02 6.90 7.16
C GLY A 164 6.08 7.72 6.27
N THR A 165 5.99 9.03 6.48
CA THR A 165 4.98 9.88 5.83
C THR A 165 5.29 10.24 4.37
N GLN A 166 6.55 10.10 3.93
CA GLN A 166 6.95 10.50 2.58
C GLN A 166 6.70 9.42 1.54
N SER A 167 7.05 8.16 1.84
CA SER A 167 6.90 7.07 0.88
C SER A 167 6.96 5.71 1.57
N VAL A 168 6.56 4.67 0.82
CA VAL A 168 6.66 3.27 1.21
C VAL A 168 7.11 2.43 0.02
N ALA A 169 7.89 1.38 0.27
CA ALA A 169 8.29 0.39 -0.72
C ALA A 169 8.16 -1.02 -0.13
N MET A 170 8.09 -2.03 -0.97
CA MET A 170 8.04 -3.43 -0.56
C MET A 170 9.44 -4.03 -0.67
N PHE A 171 9.95 -4.59 0.41
CA PHE A 171 11.22 -5.32 0.39
C PHE A 171 11.05 -6.66 -0.34
N LEU A 172 11.95 -6.94 -1.28
CA LEU A 172 11.91 -8.16 -2.10
C LEU A 172 12.98 -9.19 -1.69
N GLY A 173 13.83 -8.85 -0.72
CA GLY A 173 15.04 -9.61 -0.44
C GLY A 173 16.25 -9.13 -1.25
N ASN A 174 17.44 -9.66 -0.90
CA ASN A 174 18.71 -9.38 -1.62
C ASN A 174 19.00 -7.88 -1.83
N GLY A 175 18.61 -7.03 -0.88
CA GLY A 175 18.82 -5.59 -0.97
C GLY A 175 17.98 -4.90 -2.05
N GLN A 176 16.92 -5.54 -2.56
CA GLN A 176 16.02 -4.99 -3.58
C GLN A 176 14.67 -4.62 -2.98
N MET A 177 14.03 -3.61 -3.55
CA MET A 177 12.68 -3.19 -3.20
C MET A 177 11.85 -2.91 -4.46
N LEU A 178 10.54 -3.06 -4.34
CA LEU A 178 9.57 -2.60 -5.34
C LEU A 178 8.96 -1.28 -4.85
N GLU A 179 8.99 -0.28 -5.69
CA GLU A 179 8.48 1.06 -5.38
C GLU A 179 7.67 1.64 -6.52
N ALA A 180 6.65 2.44 -6.19
CA ALA A 180 6.00 3.34 -7.13
C ALA A 180 6.57 4.73 -6.91
N THR A 181 7.34 5.20 -7.87
CA THR A 181 7.98 6.52 -7.90
C THR A 181 8.06 6.99 -9.34
N ASP A 182 8.20 8.28 -9.56
CA ASP A 182 8.31 8.84 -10.91
C ASP A 182 9.46 8.17 -11.70
N PRO A 183 9.24 7.78 -12.96
CA PRO A 183 7.99 7.86 -13.74
C PRO A 183 7.08 6.61 -13.60
N VAL A 184 7.56 5.49 -13.04
CA VAL A 184 6.84 4.20 -13.07
C VAL A 184 7.13 3.34 -11.85
N VAL A 185 6.29 2.35 -11.62
CA VAL A 185 6.56 1.24 -10.69
C VAL A 185 7.78 0.45 -11.17
N LYS A 186 8.78 0.32 -10.30
CA LYS A 186 10.05 -0.35 -10.63
C LYS A 186 10.66 -1.09 -9.44
N VAL A 187 11.55 -2.02 -9.75
CA VAL A 187 12.47 -2.62 -8.78
C VAL A 187 13.74 -1.79 -8.75
N SER A 188 14.22 -1.49 -7.55
CA SER A 188 15.44 -0.72 -7.31
C SER A 188 16.20 -1.23 -6.08
N PRO A 189 17.49 -0.92 -5.94
CA PRO A 189 18.22 -1.17 -4.70
C PRO A 189 17.56 -0.41 -3.52
N VAL A 190 17.57 -1.03 -2.34
CA VAL A 190 17.09 -0.37 -1.11
C VAL A 190 17.92 0.87 -0.83
N ARG A 191 17.26 2.01 -0.66
CA ARG A 191 17.89 3.25 -0.23
C ARG A 191 17.87 3.33 1.30
N THR A 192 19.02 3.65 1.90
CA THR A 192 19.11 3.86 3.36
C THR A 192 18.91 5.32 3.74
N ASN A 193 19.15 6.25 2.82
CA ASN A 193 18.96 7.67 3.08
C ASN A 193 17.47 7.99 3.24
N GLY A 194 17.11 8.62 4.35
CA GLY A 194 15.73 8.97 4.69
C GLY A 194 14.84 7.78 5.08
N MET A 195 15.42 6.56 5.20
CA MET A 195 14.68 5.37 5.63
C MET A 195 14.30 5.49 7.10
N ALA A 196 13.06 5.11 7.44
CA ALA A 196 12.61 5.01 8.82
C ALA A 196 13.39 3.90 9.57
N PRO A 197 13.54 3.99 10.90
CA PRO A 197 14.38 3.05 11.68
C PRO A 197 13.84 1.62 11.69
N TYR A 198 12.55 1.44 11.41
CA TYR A 198 11.89 0.14 11.38
C TYR A 198 11.13 -0.07 10.07
N LEU A 199 11.09 -1.33 9.63
CA LEU A 199 10.16 -1.82 8.64
C LEU A 199 8.86 -2.26 9.32
N SER A 200 7.79 -2.46 8.55
CA SER A 200 6.56 -3.07 9.07
C SER A 200 6.33 -4.43 8.39
N ARG A 201 6.20 -5.47 9.21
CA ARG A 201 5.80 -6.82 8.78
C ARG A 201 4.31 -6.97 8.97
N ILE A 202 3.57 -7.12 7.87
CA ILE A 202 2.10 -7.23 7.89
C ILE A 202 1.66 -8.68 8.02
N ILE A 203 2.39 -9.60 7.38
CA ILE A 203 2.15 -11.04 7.43
C ILE A 203 3.32 -11.66 8.21
N SER A 204 3.03 -12.19 9.38
CA SER A 204 4.04 -12.74 10.31
C SER A 204 3.81 -14.23 10.57
#